data_c9df7e71664a1d347bef2be8dede5f3a
#
_entry.id   c9df7e71664a1d347bef2be8dede5f3a
#
_cell.length_a   1.000
_cell.length_b   1.000
_cell.length_c   1.000
_cell.angle_alpha   90.00
_cell.angle_beta   90.00
_cell.angle_gamma   90.00
#
_symmetry.space_group_name_H-M   'P 1'
#
loop_
_entity.id
_entity.type
_entity.pdbx_description
1 polymer ?
#
loop_
_entity_poly.entity_id
_entity_poly.type
_entity_poly.pdbx_seq_one_letter_code
_entity_poly.pdbx_strand_id
1 'polypeptide(L)'
;GFLSAFFYALYTVFSRLAMDRGYQVFTITFYSMLTITIVLLPLTDFHILGDFLTSEPIENSIFMLLHSAFTSVLPYVLYTVALTQVETGIASILASGGEPIAAMLFGLAFFSEIPTLLSFTGLLVVVAALALILKQPKQKKV
;
A
#
# COMPACT_ATOMS: atom_id res chain seq x y z
N GLY A 1 5.06 -12.28 -5.92
CA GLY A 1 3.59 -12.12 -5.89
C GLY A 1 2.93 -12.82 -4.70
N PHE A 2 2.93 -14.16 -4.64
CA PHE A 2 2.20 -14.90 -3.59
C PHE A 2 2.68 -14.59 -2.16
N LEU A 3 3.99 -14.60 -1.95
CA LEU A 3 4.58 -14.33 -0.64
C LEU A 3 4.28 -12.88 -0.18
N SER A 4 4.34 -11.94 -1.09
CA SER A 4 4.00 -10.54 -0.83
C SER A 4 2.53 -10.38 -0.43
N ALA A 5 1.62 -11.03 -1.16
CA ALA A 5 0.19 -11.02 -0.84
C ALA A 5 -0.10 -11.67 0.53
N PHE A 6 0.61 -12.74 0.88
CA PHE A 6 0.50 -13.40 2.18
C PHE A 6 0.91 -12.48 3.33
N PHE A 7 2.07 -11.82 3.23
CA PHE A 7 2.51 -10.87 4.25
C PHE A 7 1.63 -9.62 4.34
N TYR A 8 1.10 -9.16 3.22
CA TYR A 8 0.12 -8.07 3.21
C TYR A 8 -1.18 -8.45 3.94
N ALA A 9 -1.66 -9.67 3.72
CA ALA A 9 -2.83 -10.19 4.45
C ALA A 9 -2.56 -10.29 5.95
N LEU A 10 -1.38 -10.80 6.35
CA LEU A 10 -0.98 -10.84 7.76
C LEU A 10 -0.93 -9.43 8.38
N TYR A 11 -0.32 -8.47 7.69
CA TYR A 11 -0.30 -7.07 8.14
C TYR A 11 -1.71 -6.54 8.38
N THR A 12 -2.63 -6.79 7.46
CA THR A 12 -4.02 -6.33 7.54
C THR A 12 -4.74 -6.92 8.76
N VAL A 13 -4.62 -8.24 8.96
CA VAL A 13 -5.25 -8.93 10.09
C VAL A 13 -4.66 -8.48 11.44
N PHE A 14 -3.33 -8.43 11.55
CA PHE A 14 -2.68 -8.01 12.80
C PHE A 14 -2.93 -6.54 13.11
N SER A 15 -2.96 -5.66 12.12
CA SER A 15 -3.32 -4.26 12.30
C SER A 15 -4.74 -4.13 12.85
N ARG A 16 -5.67 -4.90 12.33
CA ARG A 16 -7.05 -4.91 12.85
C ARG A 16 -7.13 -5.42 14.29
N LEU A 17 -6.46 -6.52 14.61
CA LEU A 17 -6.41 -7.06 15.97
C LEU A 17 -5.79 -6.07 16.97
N ALA A 18 -4.77 -5.33 16.54
CA ALA A 18 -4.15 -4.30 17.37
C ALA A 18 -5.09 -3.12 17.62
N MET A 19 -5.81 -2.67 16.57
CA MET A 19 -6.84 -1.62 16.72
C MET A 19 -7.97 -2.05 17.65
N ASP A 20 -8.44 -3.28 17.57
CA ASP A 20 -9.48 -3.82 18.44
C ASP A 20 -9.02 -3.90 19.91
N ARG A 21 -7.69 -3.89 20.17
CA ARG A 21 -7.08 -3.75 21.49
C ARG A 21 -6.82 -2.32 21.93
N GLY A 22 -7.23 -1.32 21.14
CA GLY A 22 -7.10 0.09 21.46
C GLY A 22 -5.81 0.76 21.03
N TYR A 23 -4.95 0.09 20.26
CA TYR A 23 -3.73 0.73 19.72
C TYR A 23 -4.08 1.73 18.62
N GLN A 24 -3.40 2.87 18.63
CA GLN A 24 -3.58 3.92 17.64
C GLN A 24 -2.91 3.56 16.31
N VAL A 25 -3.48 4.08 15.20
CA VAL A 25 -2.97 3.88 13.83
C VAL A 25 -1.48 4.15 13.71
N PHE A 26 -1.03 5.31 14.22
CA PHE A 26 0.39 5.68 14.14
C PHE A 26 1.31 4.72 14.90
N THR A 27 0.87 4.23 16.05
CA THR A 27 1.61 3.23 16.84
C THR A 27 1.75 1.94 16.05
N ILE A 28 0.67 1.45 15.45
CA ILE A 28 0.66 0.22 14.65
C ILE A 28 1.62 0.37 13.45
N THR A 29 1.48 1.46 12.70
CA THR A 29 2.32 1.72 11.53
C THR A 29 3.79 1.87 11.92
N PHE A 30 4.09 2.60 12.99
CA PHE A 30 5.47 2.78 13.47
C PHE A 30 6.14 1.44 13.81
N TYR A 31 5.49 0.62 14.64
CA TYR A 31 6.06 -0.69 15.00
C TYR A 31 6.14 -1.65 13.82
N SER A 32 5.22 -1.58 12.88
CA SER A 32 5.29 -2.37 11.64
C SER A 32 6.50 -1.96 10.80
N MET A 33 6.74 -0.67 10.60
CA MET A 33 7.90 -0.16 9.86
C MET A 33 9.21 -0.49 10.59
N LEU A 34 9.23 -0.36 11.91
CA LEU A 34 10.39 -0.73 12.71
C LEU A 34 10.72 -2.22 12.57
N THR A 35 9.71 -3.08 12.63
CA THR A 35 9.89 -4.54 12.46
C THR A 35 10.44 -4.86 11.07
N ILE A 36 9.86 -4.27 10.01
CA ILE A 36 10.34 -4.46 8.64
C ILE A 36 11.80 -4.00 8.52
N THR A 37 12.14 -2.84 9.08
CA THR A 37 13.51 -2.32 9.07
C THR A 37 14.49 -3.29 9.73
N ILE A 38 14.17 -3.79 10.93
CA ILE A 38 15.03 -4.75 11.65
C ILE A 38 15.22 -6.05 10.87
N VAL A 39 14.14 -6.57 10.27
CA VAL A 39 14.18 -7.82 9.51
C VAL A 39 14.96 -7.68 8.20
N LEU A 40 14.84 -6.53 7.52
CA LEU A 40 15.51 -6.30 6.24
C LEU A 40 16.93 -5.75 6.39
N LEU A 41 17.30 -5.21 7.54
CA LEU A 41 18.62 -4.64 7.79
C LEU A 41 19.78 -5.59 7.39
N PRO A 42 19.78 -6.88 7.78
CA PRO A 42 20.85 -7.82 7.41
C PRO A 42 20.86 -8.19 5.91
N LEU A 43 19.78 -7.90 5.18
CA LEU A 43 19.66 -8.16 3.74
C LEU A 43 20.00 -6.92 2.90
N THR A 44 20.25 -5.78 3.56
CA THR A 44 20.55 -4.51 2.90
C THR A 44 22.02 -4.45 2.52
N ASP A 45 22.30 -4.19 1.24
CA ASP A 45 23.66 -3.91 0.79
C ASP A 45 24.03 -2.44 1.11
N PHE A 46 24.74 -2.28 2.24
CA PHE A 46 25.17 -0.96 2.69
C PHE A 46 26.23 -0.32 1.79
N HIS A 47 26.96 -1.12 1.00
CA HIS A 47 27.95 -0.58 0.07
C HIS A 47 27.24 0.17 -1.08
N ILE A 48 26.27 -0.50 -1.71
CA ILE A 48 25.48 0.12 -2.78
C ILE A 48 24.72 1.37 -2.25
N LEU A 49 24.15 1.27 -1.05
CA LEU A 49 23.48 2.40 -0.42
C LEU A 49 24.44 3.56 -0.14
N GLY A 50 25.66 3.26 0.34
CA GLY A 50 26.70 4.24 0.58
C GLY A 50 27.15 4.93 -0.72
N ASP A 51 27.42 4.17 -1.76
CA ASP A 51 27.81 4.71 -3.07
C ASP A 51 26.71 5.59 -3.66
N PHE A 52 25.46 5.19 -3.56
CA PHE A 52 24.32 5.99 -3.98
C PHE A 52 24.25 7.34 -3.23
N LEU A 53 24.36 7.30 -1.90
CA LEU A 53 24.29 8.51 -1.08
C LEU A 53 25.49 9.43 -1.25
N THR A 54 26.67 8.89 -1.57
CA THR A 54 27.89 9.69 -1.74
C THR A 54 28.06 10.27 -3.14
N SER A 55 27.39 9.70 -4.15
CA SER A 55 27.47 10.20 -5.54
C SER A 55 26.86 11.60 -5.68
N GLU A 56 25.67 11.82 -5.14
CA GLU A 56 24.97 13.12 -5.13
C GLU A 56 24.24 13.29 -3.79
N PRO A 57 24.98 13.69 -2.71
CA PRO A 57 24.49 13.53 -1.34
C PRO A 57 23.17 14.24 -1.04
N ILE A 58 22.99 15.46 -1.54
CA ILE A 58 21.79 16.26 -1.26
C ILE A 58 20.60 15.70 -2.05
N GLU A 59 20.77 15.51 -3.37
CA GLU A 59 19.69 15.06 -4.24
C GLU A 59 19.23 13.66 -3.88
N ASN A 60 20.16 12.73 -3.69
CA ASN A 60 19.86 11.35 -3.36
C ASN A 60 19.24 11.20 -1.96
N SER A 61 19.67 12.03 -0.98
CA SER A 61 19.03 12.04 0.34
C SER A 61 17.60 12.58 0.28
N ILE A 62 17.36 13.67 -0.46
CA ILE A 62 16.01 14.21 -0.65
C ILE A 62 15.14 13.18 -1.39
N PHE A 63 15.66 12.58 -2.45
CA PHE A 63 14.96 11.53 -3.19
C PHE A 63 14.56 10.37 -2.28
N MET A 64 15.49 9.84 -1.48
CA MET A 64 15.20 8.73 -0.55
C MET A 64 14.15 9.09 0.48
N LEU A 65 14.22 10.29 1.06
CA LEU A 65 13.22 10.76 2.03
C LEU A 65 11.83 10.87 1.40
N LEU A 66 11.73 11.52 0.25
CA LEU A 66 10.46 11.67 -0.46
C LEU A 66 9.94 10.31 -0.93
N HIS A 67 10.79 9.50 -1.52
CA HIS A 67 10.42 8.15 -1.96
C HIS A 67 9.89 7.32 -0.79
N SER A 68 10.59 7.26 0.33
CA SER A 68 10.15 6.51 1.52
C SER A 68 8.83 7.04 2.07
N ALA A 69 8.68 8.37 2.14
CA ALA A 69 7.45 8.98 2.64
C ALA A 69 6.24 8.64 1.76
N PHE A 70 6.37 8.78 0.44
CA PHE A 70 5.25 8.61 -0.48
C PHE A 70 4.97 7.15 -0.87
N THR A 71 5.99 6.27 -0.92
CA THR A 71 5.80 4.88 -1.34
C THR A 71 5.63 3.90 -0.19
N SER A 72 6.08 4.27 1.02
CA SER A 72 6.02 3.38 2.19
C SER A 72 5.15 3.98 3.30
N VAL A 73 5.56 5.09 3.90
CA VAL A 73 4.90 5.60 5.12
C VAL A 73 3.46 6.02 4.85
N LEU A 74 3.26 6.91 3.89
CA LEU A 74 1.94 7.48 3.60
C LEU A 74 0.89 6.43 3.19
N PRO A 75 1.16 5.50 2.26
CA PRO A 75 0.19 4.47 1.90
C PRO A 75 -0.19 3.57 3.08
N TYR A 76 0.77 3.17 3.91
CA TYR A 76 0.47 2.33 5.07
C TYR A 76 -0.34 3.06 6.13
N VAL A 77 -0.04 4.35 6.39
CA VAL A 77 -0.85 5.18 7.30
C VAL A 77 -2.27 5.31 6.77
N LEU A 78 -2.44 5.68 5.49
CA LEU A 78 -3.76 5.82 4.87
C LEU A 78 -4.54 4.51 4.88
N TYR A 79 -3.90 3.40 4.58
CA TYR A 79 -4.52 2.09 4.62
C TYR A 79 -4.96 1.71 6.04
N THR A 80 -4.10 1.94 7.04
CA THR A 80 -4.43 1.64 8.43
C THR A 80 -5.55 2.55 8.95
N VAL A 81 -5.59 3.82 8.52
CA VAL A 81 -6.75 4.71 8.78
C VAL A 81 -8.02 4.15 8.15
N ALA A 82 -7.97 3.69 6.90
CA ALA A 82 -9.13 3.10 6.25
C ALA A 82 -9.67 1.88 7.02
N LEU A 83 -8.79 1.04 7.58
CA LEU A 83 -9.19 -0.10 8.42
C LEU A 83 -9.99 0.30 9.67
N THR A 84 -9.91 1.56 10.14
CA THR A 84 -10.74 2.03 11.26
C THR A 84 -12.19 2.27 10.86
N GLN A 85 -12.46 2.48 9.56
CA GLN A 85 -13.76 2.95 9.08
C GLN A 85 -14.54 1.88 8.32
N VAL A 86 -13.85 0.90 7.74
CA VAL A 86 -14.48 -0.18 6.95
C VAL A 86 -14.02 -1.55 7.43
N GLU A 87 -14.75 -2.57 7.05
CA GLU A 87 -14.36 -3.97 7.33
C GLU A 87 -13.06 -4.32 6.61
N THR A 88 -12.24 -5.13 7.27
CA THR A 88 -10.91 -5.53 6.81
C THR A 88 -10.91 -6.09 5.38
N GLY A 89 -11.88 -6.96 5.07
CA GLY A 89 -12.03 -7.54 3.73
C GLY A 89 -12.35 -6.49 2.67
N ILE A 90 -13.24 -5.54 2.99
CA ILE A 90 -13.60 -4.45 2.09
C ILE A 90 -12.40 -3.52 1.86
N ALA A 91 -11.67 -3.15 2.92
CA ALA A 91 -10.47 -2.32 2.80
C ALA A 91 -9.43 -2.97 1.87
N SER A 92 -9.16 -4.27 2.04
CA SER A 92 -8.20 -5.00 1.20
C SER A 92 -8.64 -5.05 -0.26
N ILE A 93 -9.91 -5.34 -0.54
CA ILE A 93 -10.45 -5.41 -1.90
C ILE A 93 -10.42 -4.04 -2.57
N LEU A 94 -10.79 -2.97 -1.85
CA LEU A 94 -10.73 -1.60 -2.37
C LEU A 94 -9.31 -1.15 -2.67
N ALA A 95 -8.35 -1.47 -1.79
CA ALA A 95 -6.95 -1.14 -2.01
C ALA A 95 -6.41 -1.88 -3.24
N SER A 96 -6.53 -3.22 -3.30
CA SER A 96 -6.04 -4.02 -4.42
C SER A 96 -6.74 -3.72 -5.75
N GLY A 97 -8.03 -3.39 -5.71
CA GLY A 97 -8.79 -3.02 -6.91
C GLY A 97 -8.51 -1.58 -7.36
N GLY A 98 -8.07 -0.71 -6.45
CA GLY A 98 -7.66 0.66 -6.76
C GLY A 98 -6.30 0.75 -7.47
N GLU A 99 -5.40 -0.20 -7.22
CA GLU A 99 -4.05 -0.22 -7.82
C GLU A 99 -4.06 -0.20 -9.37
N PRO A 100 -4.79 -1.07 -10.08
CA PRO A 100 -4.82 -1.03 -11.55
C PRO A 100 -5.47 0.23 -12.11
N ILE A 101 -6.42 0.84 -11.38
CA ILE A 101 -7.02 2.11 -11.75
C ILE A 101 -5.96 3.22 -11.67
N ALA A 102 -5.28 3.32 -10.55
CA ALA A 102 -4.22 4.30 -10.34
C ALA A 102 -3.08 4.10 -11.36
N ALA A 103 -2.62 2.85 -11.55
CA ALA A 103 -1.55 2.53 -12.50
C ALA A 103 -1.90 2.99 -13.92
N MET A 104 -3.12 2.74 -14.40
CA MET A 104 -3.56 3.17 -15.72
C MET A 104 -3.64 4.70 -15.83
N LEU A 105 -4.15 5.40 -14.81
CA LEU A 105 -4.21 6.87 -14.79
C LEU A 105 -2.82 7.50 -14.81
N PHE A 106 -1.90 6.97 -13.99
CA PHE A 106 -0.53 7.46 -13.97
C PHE A 106 0.23 7.12 -15.24
N GLY A 107 0.08 5.91 -15.80
CA GLY A 107 0.65 5.53 -17.08
C GLY A 107 0.25 6.48 -18.21
N LEU A 108 -1.05 6.81 -18.28
CA LEU A 108 -1.57 7.77 -19.25
C LEU A 108 -1.04 9.18 -18.99
N ALA A 109 -1.07 9.67 -17.74
CA ALA A 109 -0.77 11.06 -17.41
C ALA A 109 0.72 11.39 -17.49
N PHE A 110 1.61 10.49 -17.07
CA PHE A 110 3.04 10.75 -16.96
C PHE A 110 3.89 10.08 -18.05
N PHE A 111 3.43 8.95 -18.57
CA PHE A 111 4.19 8.17 -19.56
C PHE A 111 3.53 8.17 -20.95
N SER A 112 2.37 8.82 -21.09
CA SER A 112 1.59 8.83 -22.35
C SER A 112 1.28 7.42 -22.87
N GLU A 113 1.20 6.45 -21.96
CA GLU A 113 0.86 5.06 -22.27
C GLU A 113 -0.62 4.95 -22.57
N ILE A 114 -0.95 4.68 -23.83
CA ILE A 114 -2.34 4.46 -24.23
C ILE A 114 -2.73 3.03 -23.86
N PRO A 115 -3.73 2.82 -22.97
CA PRO A 115 -4.15 1.50 -22.59
C PRO A 115 -4.69 0.71 -23.78
N THR A 116 -4.34 -0.56 -23.88
CA THR A 116 -4.91 -1.45 -24.89
C THR A 116 -6.40 -1.66 -24.63
N LEU A 117 -7.16 -2.04 -25.66
CA LEU A 117 -8.58 -2.35 -25.51
C LEU A 117 -8.82 -3.43 -24.44
N LEU A 118 -7.91 -4.43 -24.36
CA LEU A 118 -7.99 -5.49 -23.36
C LEU A 118 -7.76 -4.95 -21.95
N SER A 119 -6.77 -4.07 -21.75
CA SER A 119 -6.50 -3.43 -20.45
C SER A 119 -7.68 -2.56 -20.02
N PHE A 120 -8.26 -1.81 -20.94
CA PHE A 120 -9.40 -0.96 -20.64
C PHE A 120 -10.65 -1.77 -20.27
N THR A 121 -10.95 -2.86 -20.99
CA THR A 121 -12.07 -3.75 -20.65
C THR A 121 -11.86 -4.44 -19.31
N GLY A 122 -10.63 -4.90 -19.02
CA GLY A 122 -10.28 -5.44 -17.71
C GLY A 122 -10.51 -4.45 -16.57
N LEU A 123 -10.12 -3.18 -16.78
CA LEU A 123 -10.37 -2.12 -15.82
C LEU A 123 -11.85 -1.89 -15.55
N LEU A 124 -12.68 -1.86 -16.60
CA LEU A 124 -14.13 -1.72 -16.45
C LEU A 124 -14.75 -2.84 -15.61
N VAL A 125 -14.27 -4.07 -15.78
CA VAL A 125 -14.72 -5.22 -14.99
C VAL A 125 -14.33 -5.02 -13.50
N VAL A 126 -13.12 -4.58 -13.22
CA VAL A 126 -12.66 -4.29 -11.84
C VAL A 126 -13.52 -3.19 -11.21
N VAL A 127 -13.74 -2.07 -11.92
CA VAL A 127 -14.56 -0.96 -11.42
C VAL A 127 -16.01 -1.41 -11.16
N ALA A 128 -16.59 -2.21 -12.07
CA ALA A 128 -17.93 -2.76 -11.87
C ALA A 128 -18.00 -3.70 -10.64
N ALA A 129 -17.01 -4.55 -10.45
CA ALA A 129 -16.91 -5.43 -9.29
C ALA A 129 -16.81 -4.65 -7.98
N LEU A 130 -15.96 -3.61 -7.93
CA LEU A 130 -15.84 -2.73 -6.76
C LEU A 130 -17.15 -2.01 -6.46
N ALA A 131 -17.84 -1.49 -7.48
CA ALA A 131 -19.14 -0.83 -7.33
C ALA A 131 -20.21 -1.78 -6.75
N LEU A 132 -20.20 -3.05 -7.15
CA LEU A 132 -21.10 -4.06 -6.61
C LEU A 132 -20.82 -4.37 -5.15
N ILE A 133 -19.54 -4.46 -4.76
CA ILE A 133 -19.14 -4.70 -3.35
C ILE A 133 -19.59 -3.52 -2.47
N LEU A 134 -19.43 -2.29 -2.95
CA LEU A 134 -19.82 -1.09 -2.19
C LEU A 134 -21.35 -0.94 -2.04
N LYS A 135 -22.13 -1.56 -2.90
CA LYS A 135 -23.61 -1.55 -2.82
C LYS A 135 -24.16 -2.58 -1.82
N GLN A 136 -23.35 -3.50 -1.31
CA GLN A 136 -23.84 -4.46 -0.33
C GLN A 136 -24.22 -3.72 0.97
N PRO A 137 -25.41 -3.99 1.53
CA PRO A 137 -25.81 -3.38 2.78
C PRO A 137 -24.82 -3.77 3.88
N LYS A 138 -24.38 -2.80 4.67
CA LYS A 138 -23.51 -3.02 5.83
C LYS A 138 -24.13 -4.13 6.69
N GLN A 139 -23.46 -5.27 6.80
CA GLN A 139 -23.89 -6.29 7.76
C GLN A 139 -23.89 -5.66 9.15
N LYS A 140 -25.03 -5.66 9.82
CA LYS A 140 -25.11 -5.24 11.22
C LYS A 140 -24.17 -6.14 12.01
N LYS A 141 -23.20 -5.53 12.70
CA LYS A 141 -22.44 -6.24 13.73
C LYS A 141 -23.43 -6.87 14.70
N VAL A 142 -23.48 -8.18 14.76
CA VAL A 142 -24.11 -8.95 15.85
C VAL A 142 -23.21 -8.87 17.05
#